data_435b996a6e00db1ad8d0c08a0499bfda
#
_entry.id   435b996a6e00db1ad8d0c08a0499bfda
#
_cell.length_a   1.000
_cell.length_b   1.000
_cell.length_c   1.000
_cell.angle_alpha   90.00
_cell.angle_beta   90.00
_cell.angle_gamma   90.00
#
_symmetry.space_group_name_H-M   'P 1'
#
loop_
_entity.id
_entity.type
_entity.pdbx_description
1 polymer ?
#
loop_
_entity_poly.entity_id
_entity_poly.type
_entity_poly.pdbx_seq_one_letter_code
_entity_poly.pdbx_strand_id
1 'polypeptide(L)'
;RWEPEGGMWVEADTNLTSGESLVRQIVYGKRFFRQEFGKDCEVLWLPDDFGQTGALPQLMRKSGLKYFVTTKLSLGEFDKMPYDTFRWRGIDGSEVLAHFMPTVAAEQESGDFRTTYNGELKASWIVGAWRRYQQKDLNREVLGSFGHGDGGGGTTQEMLEQGKRIAMGLPGVPDLHFSGVGEFFHRLESELAGNRRVPVWEGELYFENHRGTYTSQAGIKRRNRENETRLHDAENFSVLARLLTGLAYPAERLRENWKLLLLNQFHDVIPGSSIGPVYRDA
;
A
#
# COMPACT_ATOMS: atom_id res chain seq x y z
N ARG A 1 -13.90 13.94 8.99
CA ARG A 1 -13.61 12.68 9.69
C ARG A 1 -12.25 12.19 9.24
N TRP A 2 -11.38 11.77 10.16
CA TRP A 2 -10.08 11.17 9.88
C TRP A 2 -10.16 9.66 10.13
N GLU A 3 -9.58 8.85 9.26
CA GLU A 3 -9.55 7.40 9.36
C GLU A 3 -8.10 6.91 9.39
N PRO A 4 -7.60 6.39 10.53
CA PRO A 4 -6.30 5.73 10.57
C PRO A 4 -6.40 4.36 9.90
N GLU A 5 -5.66 4.15 8.83
CA GLU A 5 -5.60 2.90 8.07
C GLU A 5 -4.18 2.72 7.48
N GLY A 6 -3.82 1.52 7.05
CA GLY A 6 -2.50 1.29 6.44
C GLY A 6 -2.02 -0.15 6.56
N GLY A 7 -2.06 -0.71 7.78
CA GLY A 7 -1.83 -2.14 8.02
C GLY A 7 -0.37 -2.54 8.27
N MET A 8 0.63 -1.81 7.79
CA MET A 8 2.06 -2.05 7.99
C MET A 8 2.72 -1.02 8.90
N TRP A 9 3.93 -1.32 9.39
CA TRP A 9 4.77 -0.40 10.16
C TRP A 9 5.21 0.80 9.31
N VAL A 10 5.64 0.54 8.07
CA VAL A 10 5.83 1.52 7.00
C VAL A 10 5.24 0.96 5.71
N GLU A 11 5.07 1.78 4.67
CA GLU A 11 4.77 1.33 3.31
C GLU A 11 6.03 0.65 2.74
N ALA A 12 6.17 -0.65 2.99
CA ALA A 12 7.39 -1.39 2.71
C ALA A 12 7.40 -1.98 1.30
N ASP A 13 8.55 -1.91 0.62
CA ASP A 13 8.77 -2.70 -0.60
C ASP A 13 8.58 -4.19 -0.29
N THR A 14 7.66 -4.84 -0.99
CA THR A 14 7.29 -6.23 -0.72
C THR A 14 8.09 -7.25 -1.52
N ASN A 15 8.89 -6.81 -2.51
CA ASN A 15 9.71 -7.68 -3.36
C ASN A 15 11.13 -7.87 -2.84
N LEU A 16 11.71 -6.84 -2.22
CA LEU A 16 13.09 -6.85 -1.72
C LEU A 16 13.20 -7.34 -0.27
N THR A 17 12.12 -7.26 0.49
CA THR A 17 12.05 -7.71 1.89
C THR A 17 11.80 -9.20 1.99
N SER A 18 12.21 -9.81 3.13
CA SER A 18 11.89 -11.22 3.40
C SER A 18 10.44 -11.41 3.83
N GLY A 19 9.94 -12.65 3.71
CA GLY A 19 8.63 -13.02 4.22
C GLY A 19 8.47 -12.77 5.72
N GLU A 20 9.51 -13.01 6.53
CA GLU A 20 9.53 -12.70 7.96
C GLU A 20 9.41 -11.21 8.22
N SER A 21 10.14 -10.39 7.47
CA SER A 21 10.01 -8.93 7.56
C SER A 21 8.61 -8.44 7.22
N LEU A 22 7.98 -8.98 6.17
CA LEU A 22 6.60 -8.63 5.79
C LEU A 22 5.59 -9.02 6.88
N VAL A 23 5.75 -10.19 7.51
CA VAL A 23 4.95 -10.56 8.68
C VAL A 23 5.11 -9.53 9.79
N ARG A 24 6.36 -9.12 10.08
CA ARG A 24 6.64 -8.12 11.13
C ARG A 24 6.15 -6.73 10.77
N GLN A 25 6.25 -6.31 9.51
CA GLN A 25 5.64 -5.07 9.03
C GLN A 25 4.15 -5.02 9.41
N ILE A 26 3.41 -6.09 9.13
CA ILE A 26 1.98 -6.18 9.47
C ILE A 26 1.75 -6.27 10.98
N VAL A 27 2.50 -7.10 11.68
CA VAL A 27 2.35 -7.27 13.14
C VAL A 27 2.63 -5.96 13.90
N TYR A 28 3.73 -5.27 13.56
CA TYR A 28 4.07 -4.01 14.21
C TYR A 28 3.12 -2.88 13.81
N GLY A 29 2.74 -2.80 12.54
CA GLY A 29 1.78 -1.83 12.04
C GLY A 29 0.41 -1.98 12.72
N LYS A 30 -0.22 -3.15 12.63
CA LYS A 30 -1.53 -3.40 13.27
C LYS A 30 -1.49 -3.20 14.79
N ARG A 31 -0.37 -3.57 15.44
CA ARG A 31 -0.20 -3.33 16.88
C ARG A 31 -0.14 -1.83 17.19
N PHE A 32 0.58 -1.04 16.41
CA PHE A 32 0.63 0.41 16.52
C PHE A 32 -0.76 1.03 16.34
N PHE A 33 -1.48 0.69 15.28
CA PHE A 33 -2.83 1.22 15.04
C PHE A 33 -3.81 0.89 16.19
N ARG A 34 -3.71 -0.32 16.77
CA ARG A 34 -4.54 -0.67 17.95
C ARG A 34 -4.16 0.13 19.18
N GLN A 35 -2.86 0.32 19.43
CA GLN A 35 -2.38 1.02 20.63
C GLN A 35 -2.69 2.52 20.58
N GLU A 36 -2.45 3.15 19.44
CA GLU A 36 -2.60 4.60 19.29
C GLU A 36 -4.04 5.03 18.95
N PHE A 37 -4.78 4.23 18.21
CA PHE A 37 -6.08 4.63 17.65
C PHE A 37 -7.22 3.68 18.00
N GLY A 38 -6.97 2.58 18.72
CA GLY A 38 -7.99 1.58 19.05
C GLY A 38 -8.57 0.86 17.83
N LYS A 39 -7.90 0.94 16.67
CA LYS A 39 -8.40 0.39 15.40
C LYS A 39 -7.59 -0.83 14.97
N ASP A 40 -8.27 -1.87 14.50
CA ASP A 40 -7.66 -2.97 13.77
C ASP A 40 -7.85 -2.74 12.27
N CYS A 41 -6.74 -2.56 11.54
CA CYS A 41 -6.75 -2.29 10.10
C CYS A 41 -7.25 -3.50 9.32
N GLU A 42 -8.12 -3.26 8.34
CA GLU A 42 -8.59 -4.26 7.38
C GLU A 42 -8.06 -4.02 5.97
N VAL A 43 -7.56 -2.82 5.69
CA VAL A 43 -7.02 -2.41 4.40
C VAL A 43 -5.50 -2.35 4.48
N LEU A 44 -4.84 -2.94 3.49
CA LEU A 44 -3.43 -2.70 3.22
C LEU A 44 -3.34 -1.56 2.21
N TRP A 45 -2.81 -0.42 2.67
CA TRP A 45 -2.68 0.81 1.90
C TRP A 45 -1.23 1.01 1.46
N LEU A 46 -0.93 0.70 0.18
CA LEU A 46 0.40 0.84 -0.43
C LEU A 46 0.27 1.62 -1.75
N PRO A 47 0.07 2.94 -1.71
CA PRO A 47 -0.27 3.72 -2.91
C PRO A 47 0.92 3.92 -3.85
N ASP A 48 2.14 3.97 -3.35
CA ASP A 48 3.34 4.39 -4.09
C ASP A 48 4.40 3.30 -4.28
N ASP A 49 4.18 2.08 -3.83
CA ASP A 49 5.12 0.97 -3.95
C ASP A 49 5.30 0.48 -5.40
N PHE A 50 6.47 -0.09 -5.71
CA PHE A 50 6.93 -0.37 -7.06
C PHE A 50 6.72 -1.84 -7.49
N GLY A 51 5.56 -2.38 -7.19
CA GLY A 51 5.18 -3.76 -7.43
C GLY A 51 5.02 -4.54 -6.14
N GLN A 52 4.30 -5.68 -6.21
CA GLN A 52 3.91 -6.45 -5.04
C GLN A 52 4.16 -7.94 -5.25
N THR A 53 4.76 -8.60 -4.25
CA THR A 53 4.99 -10.04 -4.30
C THR A 53 3.68 -10.84 -4.31
N GLY A 54 3.63 -11.93 -5.10
CA GLY A 54 2.49 -12.86 -5.12
C GLY A 54 2.25 -13.60 -3.79
N ALA A 55 3.14 -13.49 -2.81
CA ALA A 55 2.95 -14.02 -1.46
C ALA A 55 2.10 -13.09 -0.57
N LEU A 56 1.90 -11.82 -0.96
CA LEU A 56 1.26 -10.82 -0.11
C LEU A 56 -0.20 -11.16 0.24
N PRO A 57 -1.06 -11.65 -0.66
CA PRO A 57 -2.43 -12.02 -0.31
C PRO A 57 -2.52 -13.07 0.81
N GLN A 58 -1.60 -14.04 0.84
CA GLN A 58 -1.49 -15.03 1.92
C GLN A 58 -1.22 -14.35 3.27
N LEU A 59 -0.22 -13.46 3.31
CA LEU A 59 0.15 -12.74 4.52
C LEU A 59 -0.97 -11.83 5.00
N MET A 60 -1.63 -11.14 4.10
CA MET A 60 -2.77 -10.29 4.37
C MET A 60 -3.91 -11.10 5.01
N ARG A 61 -4.36 -12.18 4.36
CA ARG A 61 -5.47 -13.01 4.86
C ARG A 61 -5.17 -13.59 6.24
N LYS A 62 -3.98 -14.10 6.46
CA LYS A 62 -3.55 -14.66 7.76
C LYS A 62 -3.42 -13.60 8.85
N SER A 63 -3.28 -12.34 8.48
CA SER A 63 -3.18 -11.20 9.40
C SER A 63 -4.49 -10.42 9.58
N GLY A 64 -5.57 -10.85 8.93
CA GLY A 64 -6.88 -10.19 9.00
C GLY A 64 -7.02 -8.96 8.11
N LEU A 65 -6.08 -8.73 7.18
CA LEU A 65 -6.20 -7.73 6.12
C LEU A 65 -7.01 -8.34 4.96
N LYS A 66 -8.08 -7.68 4.56
CA LYS A 66 -9.04 -8.19 3.57
C LYS A 66 -8.93 -7.48 2.22
N TYR A 67 -8.47 -6.24 2.24
CA TYR A 67 -8.53 -5.30 1.13
C TYR A 67 -7.15 -4.74 0.83
N PHE A 68 -6.86 -4.62 -0.46
CA PHE A 68 -5.61 -4.04 -0.96
C PHE A 68 -5.88 -2.83 -1.85
N VAL A 69 -5.16 -1.73 -1.64
CA VAL A 69 -5.27 -0.53 -2.45
C VAL A 69 -3.90 0.00 -2.85
N THR A 70 -3.79 0.42 -4.11
CA THR A 70 -2.59 1.06 -4.67
C THR A 70 -2.98 2.07 -5.76
N THR A 71 -2.04 2.92 -6.14
CA THR A 71 -2.14 3.82 -7.30
C THR A 71 -1.02 3.61 -8.30
N LYS A 72 0.21 3.43 -7.83
CA LYS A 72 1.43 3.38 -8.66
C LYS A 72 1.33 2.38 -9.81
N LEU A 73 0.77 1.22 -9.55
CA LEU A 73 0.64 0.15 -10.55
C LEU A 73 -0.32 0.50 -11.70
N SER A 74 -1.16 1.52 -11.56
CA SER A 74 -1.97 2.05 -12.66
C SER A 74 -1.15 2.83 -13.70
N LEU A 75 0.11 3.19 -13.38
CA LEU A 75 1.01 3.94 -14.25
C LEU A 75 1.79 3.06 -15.23
N GLY A 76 1.62 1.74 -15.23
CA GLY A 76 2.29 0.83 -16.18
C GLY A 76 2.12 1.34 -17.61
N GLU A 77 3.23 1.44 -18.35
CA GLU A 77 3.25 1.97 -19.71
C GLU A 77 3.07 0.86 -20.74
N PHE A 78 3.81 -0.23 -20.57
CA PHE A 78 3.83 -1.37 -21.50
C PHE A 78 2.98 -2.54 -20.96
N ASP A 79 3.08 -2.82 -19.67
CA ASP A 79 2.40 -3.92 -19.00
C ASP A 79 1.26 -3.41 -18.10
N LYS A 80 0.37 -2.61 -18.69
CA LYS A 80 -0.75 -2.03 -17.94
C LYS A 80 -1.64 -3.14 -17.40
N MET A 81 -1.87 -3.09 -16.09
CA MET A 81 -2.81 -3.99 -15.43
C MET A 81 -4.20 -3.89 -16.08
N PRO A 82 -4.80 -5.02 -16.52
CA PRO A 82 -6.10 -4.99 -17.21
C PRO A 82 -7.30 -4.79 -16.29
N TYR A 83 -7.06 -4.72 -14.98
CA TYR A 83 -8.10 -4.61 -13.95
C TYR A 83 -7.75 -3.54 -12.93
N ASP A 84 -8.72 -2.69 -12.59
CA ASP A 84 -8.63 -1.79 -11.44
C ASP A 84 -9.32 -2.39 -10.20
N THR A 85 -10.35 -3.20 -10.39
CA THR A 85 -11.05 -3.93 -9.31
C THR A 85 -11.06 -5.42 -9.62
N PHE A 86 -10.47 -6.23 -8.74
CA PHE A 86 -10.32 -7.66 -8.96
C PHE A 86 -10.09 -8.42 -7.64
N ARG A 87 -10.20 -9.74 -7.69
CA ARG A 87 -9.71 -10.62 -6.62
C ARG A 87 -8.24 -10.95 -6.89
N TRP A 88 -7.39 -10.56 -5.98
CA TRP A 88 -5.97 -10.88 -6.06
C TRP A 88 -5.69 -12.17 -5.30
N ARG A 89 -5.24 -13.20 -6.04
CA ARG A 89 -4.94 -14.53 -5.52
C ARG A 89 -3.45 -14.71 -5.33
N GLY A 90 -3.08 -15.10 -4.13
CA GLY A 90 -1.70 -15.40 -3.74
C GLY A 90 -1.29 -16.84 -4.06
N ILE A 91 -0.02 -17.12 -3.76
CA ILE A 91 0.65 -18.40 -4.04
C ILE A 91 0.03 -19.62 -3.32
N ASP A 92 -0.74 -19.41 -2.25
CA ASP A 92 -1.43 -20.44 -1.49
C ASP A 92 -2.93 -20.53 -1.80
N GLY A 93 -3.40 -19.78 -2.80
CA GLY A 93 -4.81 -19.67 -3.16
C GLY A 93 -5.63 -18.69 -2.31
N SER A 94 -5.05 -18.05 -1.31
CA SER A 94 -5.71 -16.97 -0.55
C SER A 94 -6.10 -15.82 -1.45
N GLU A 95 -7.29 -15.27 -1.29
CA GLU A 95 -7.77 -14.12 -2.08
C GLU A 95 -8.05 -12.90 -1.19
N VAL A 96 -7.70 -11.73 -1.70
CA VAL A 96 -8.09 -10.42 -1.17
C VAL A 96 -8.78 -9.60 -2.25
N LEU A 97 -9.67 -8.68 -1.87
CA LEU A 97 -10.25 -7.74 -2.82
C LEU A 97 -9.29 -6.57 -3.03
N ALA A 98 -8.87 -6.37 -4.28
CA ALA A 98 -7.95 -5.31 -4.67
C ALA A 98 -8.66 -4.21 -5.46
N HIS A 99 -8.27 -2.97 -5.22
CA HIS A 99 -8.70 -1.81 -5.98
C HIS A 99 -7.51 -0.90 -6.30
N PHE A 100 -7.28 -0.65 -7.58
CA PHE A 100 -6.32 0.32 -8.06
C PHE A 100 -7.03 1.65 -8.27
N MET A 101 -6.60 2.68 -7.56
CA MET A 101 -7.08 4.03 -7.84
C MET A 101 -6.61 4.44 -9.24
N PRO A 102 -7.53 4.68 -10.21
CA PRO A 102 -7.14 4.96 -11.58
C PRO A 102 -6.31 6.23 -11.67
N THR A 103 -5.04 6.09 -11.98
CA THR A 103 -4.08 7.20 -12.09
C THR A 103 -3.40 7.20 -13.45
N VAL A 104 -2.82 8.33 -13.85
CA VAL A 104 -2.09 8.47 -15.09
C VAL A 104 -0.97 9.51 -14.94
N ALA A 105 0.17 9.26 -15.60
CA ALA A 105 1.25 10.22 -15.69
C ALA A 105 0.82 11.47 -16.46
N ALA A 106 1.42 12.60 -16.13
CA ALA A 106 1.09 13.90 -16.72
C ALA A 106 1.26 13.93 -18.25
N GLU A 107 2.19 13.13 -18.77
CA GLU A 107 2.50 13.05 -20.18
C GLU A 107 1.45 12.28 -21.00
N GLN A 108 0.65 11.43 -20.36
CA GLN A 108 -0.33 10.56 -21.01
C GLN A 108 -1.70 11.20 -21.20
N GLU A 109 -2.01 12.24 -20.43
CA GLU A 109 -3.27 12.99 -20.52
C GLU A 109 -3.05 14.47 -20.26
N SER A 110 -3.97 15.33 -20.71
CA SER A 110 -3.93 16.73 -20.33
C SER A 110 -3.92 16.88 -18.79
N GLY A 111 -3.22 17.84 -18.26
CA GLY A 111 -3.11 18.07 -16.83
C GLY A 111 -4.47 18.19 -16.12
N ASP A 112 -5.52 18.53 -16.85
CA ASP A 112 -6.87 18.70 -16.32
C ASP A 112 -7.57 17.39 -15.95
N PHE A 113 -7.16 16.24 -16.51
CA PHE A 113 -7.77 14.93 -16.25
C PHE A 113 -6.87 13.96 -15.46
N ARG A 114 -5.72 14.43 -15.03
CA ARG A 114 -4.75 13.65 -14.29
C ARG A 114 -5.27 13.32 -12.88
N THR A 115 -5.04 12.08 -12.43
CA THR A 115 -5.25 11.66 -11.03
C THR A 115 -4.03 10.95 -10.48
N THR A 116 -3.84 11.02 -9.17
CA THR A 116 -2.75 10.37 -8.44
C THR A 116 -3.14 10.21 -6.97
N TYR A 117 -2.34 9.54 -6.16
CA TYR A 117 -2.57 9.39 -4.71
C TYR A 117 -2.52 10.72 -3.94
N ASN A 118 -1.82 11.73 -4.44
CA ASN A 118 -1.81 13.10 -3.92
C ASN A 118 -2.68 14.04 -4.78
N GLY A 119 -3.88 13.58 -5.11
CA GLY A 119 -4.80 14.22 -6.04
C GLY A 119 -5.40 15.53 -5.56
N GLU A 120 -6.04 16.22 -6.49
CA GLU A 120 -6.85 17.41 -6.24
C GLU A 120 -8.34 17.11 -6.47
N LEU A 121 -9.21 17.77 -5.72
CA LEU A 121 -10.67 17.67 -5.91
C LEU A 121 -11.16 18.63 -7.00
N LYS A 122 -10.67 18.43 -8.23
CA LYS A 122 -11.16 19.13 -9.43
C LYS A 122 -12.16 18.26 -10.19
N ALA A 123 -13.19 18.89 -10.75
CA ALA A 123 -14.20 18.18 -11.55
C ALA A 123 -13.57 17.36 -12.69
N SER A 124 -12.56 17.91 -13.38
CA SER A 124 -11.82 17.22 -14.45
C SER A 124 -11.10 15.97 -13.95
N TRP A 125 -10.52 15.99 -12.75
CA TRP A 125 -9.85 14.84 -12.17
C TRP A 125 -10.82 13.71 -11.82
N ILE A 126 -12.00 14.06 -11.26
CA ILE A 126 -13.06 13.10 -10.96
C ILE A 126 -13.57 12.44 -12.25
N VAL A 127 -13.80 13.24 -13.30
CA VAL A 127 -14.17 12.74 -14.63
C VAL A 127 -13.07 11.85 -15.21
N GLY A 128 -11.81 12.25 -15.08
CA GLY A 128 -10.64 11.47 -15.53
C GLY A 128 -10.54 10.11 -14.84
N ALA A 129 -10.69 10.07 -13.52
CA ALA A 129 -10.68 8.81 -12.76
C ALA A 129 -11.79 7.86 -13.26
N TRP A 130 -13.01 8.36 -13.40
CA TRP A 130 -14.12 7.57 -13.93
C TRP A 130 -13.89 7.11 -15.38
N ARG A 131 -13.36 7.98 -16.24
CA ARG A 131 -13.08 7.61 -17.65
C ARG A 131 -12.11 6.44 -17.75
N ARG A 132 -11.05 6.44 -16.93
CA ARG A 132 -10.00 5.40 -16.93
C ARG A 132 -10.43 4.12 -16.25
N TYR A 133 -11.35 4.16 -15.28
CA TYR A 133 -11.80 2.99 -14.56
C TYR A 133 -12.32 1.90 -15.51
N GLN A 134 -11.82 0.68 -15.34
CA GLN A 134 -12.02 -0.40 -16.31
C GLN A 134 -13.24 -1.28 -16.01
N GLN A 135 -13.58 -1.52 -14.73
CA GLN A 135 -14.66 -2.43 -14.33
C GLN A 135 -16.01 -1.74 -14.13
N LYS A 136 -16.40 -0.82 -15.03
CA LYS A 136 -17.69 -0.08 -14.98
C LYS A 136 -18.92 -0.97 -15.07
N ASP A 137 -18.77 -2.18 -15.63
CA ASP A 137 -19.81 -3.17 -15.74
C ASP A 137 -20.03 -4.01 -14.47
N LEU A 138 -19.12 -3.89 -13.50
CA LEU A 138 -19.14 -4.62 -12.23
C LEU A 138 -19.38 -3.70 -11.04
N ASN A 139 -18.89 -2.48 -11.09
CA ASN A 139 -18.94 -1.53 -9.98
C ASN A 139 -19.11 -0.11 -10.50
N ARG A 140 -19.86 0.71 -9.76
CA ARG A 140 -20.20 2.09 -10.12
C ARG A 140 -19.45 3.13 -9.29
N GLU A 141 -18.58 2.70 -8.37
CA GLU A 141 -17.79 3.58 -7.53
C GLU A 141 -16.29 3.46 -7.86
N VAL A 142 -15.57 4.57 -7.72
CA VAL A 142 -14.11 4.64 -7.84
C VAL A 142 -13.57 5.36 -6.62
N LEU A 143 -12.56 4.78 -5.98
CA LEU A 143 -11.85 5.43 -4.91
C LEU A 143 -10.86 6.46 -5.49
N GLY A 144 -10.88 7.67 -4.96
CA GLY A 144 -9.90 8.71 -5.24
C GLY A 144 -9.34 9.28 -3.94
N SER A 145 -8.04 9.42 -3.85
CA SER A 145 -7.38 10.15 -2.77
C SER A 145 -7.11 11.59 -3.16
N PHE A 146 -7.06 12.48 -2.18
CA PHE A 146 -6.74 13.89 -2.40
C PHE A 146 -5.97 14.48 -1.22
N GLY A 147 -5.21 15.51 -1.52
CA GLY A 147 -4.32 16.17 -0.57
C GLY A 147 -2.87 16.13 -1.04
N HIS A 148 -2.06 17.05 -0.55
CA HIS A 148 -0.63 17.10 -0.84
C HIS A 148 0.07 15.94 -0.11
N GLY A 149 0.54 14.93 -0.84
CA GLY A 149 1.17 13.71 -0.34
C GLY A 149 2.69 13.80 -0.34
N ASP A 150 3.33 13.87 -1.50
CA ASP A 150 4.79 13.95 -1.62
C ASP A 150 5.34 15.16 -0.86
N GLY A 151 6.17 14.89 0.14
CA GLY A 151 6.71 15.92 1.01
C GLY A 151 5.78 16.43 2.10
N GLY A 152 4.56 15.88 2.19
CA GLY A 152 3.56 16.23 3.20
C GLY A 152 2.78 17.51 2.89
N GLY A 153 1.79 17.80 3.72
CA GLY A 153 0.91 18.96 3.57
C GLY A 153 -0.56 18.60 3.73
N GLY A 154 -0.97 17.46 3.23
CA GLY A 154 -2.34 16.95 3.35
C GLY A 154 -3.37 17.78 2.59
N THR A 155 -4.60 17.77 3.07
CA THR A 155 -5.75 18.41 2.43
C THR A 155 -5.82 19.91 2.75
N THR A 156 -6.00 20.74 1.73
CA THR A 156 -6.22 22.18 1.92
C THR A 156 -7.70 22.52 2.13
N GLN A 157 -7.96 23.70 2.71
CA GLN A 157 -9.32 24.21 2.84
C GLN A 157 -9.99 24.35 1.47
N GLU A 158 -9.25 24.81 0.46
CA GLU A 158 -9.75 24.98 -0.90
C GLU A 158 -10.20 23.65 -1.51
N MET A 159 -9.42 22.57 -1.37
CA MET A 159 -9.82 21.23 -1.81
C MET A 159 -11.12 20.78 -1.15
N LEU A 160 -11.29 21.00 0.16
CA LEU A 160 -12.53 20.66 0.86
C LEU A 160 -13.72 21.47 0.36
N GLU A 161 -13.56 22.77 0.13
CA GLU A 161 -14.64 23.63 -0.40
C GLU A 161 -15.02 23.26 -1.83
N GLN A 162 -14.03 22.95 -2.69
CA GLN A 162 -14.29 22.45 -4.04
C GLN A 162 -15.04 21.12 -3.99
N GLY A 163 -14.58 20.17 -3.18
CA GLY A 163 -15.22 18.87 -3.01
C GLY A 163 -16.67 18.99 -2.52
N LYS A 164 -16.95 19.85 -1.53
CA LYS A 164 -18.31 20.10 -1.05
C LYS A 164 -19.21 20.65 -2.16
N ARG A 165 -18.72 21.57 -2.99
CA ARG A 165 -19.49 22.12 -4.12
C ARG A 165 -19.77 21.05 -5.18
N ILE A 166 -18.80 20.21 -5.51
CA ILE A 166 -18.99 19.11 -6.45
C ILE A 166 -19.99 18.09 -5.89
N ALA A 167 -19.92 17.77 -4.60
CA ALA A 167 -20.85 16.86 -3.92
C ALA A 167 -22.31 17.34 -3.89
N MET A 168 -22.57 18.62 -4.19
CA MET A 168 -23.94 19.14 -4.38
C MET A 168 -24.55 18.75 -5.74
N GLY A 169 -23.78 18.09 -6.60
CA GLY A 169 -24.16 17.70 -7.96
C GLY A 169 -23.70 18.71 -9.01
N LEU A 170 -22.85 18.26 -9.93
CA LEU A 170 -22.36 19.06 -11.04
C LEU A 170 -22.66 18.32 -12.35
N PRO A 171 -23.44 18.93 -13.29
CA PRO A 171 -23.80 18.27 -14.54
C PRO A 171 -22.57 17.78 -15.31
N GLY A 172 -22.58 16.49 -15.71
CA GLY A 172 -21.49 15.86 -16.46
C GLY A 172 -20.29 15.39 -15.62
N VAL A 173 -20.35 15.54 -14.30
CA VAL A 173 -19.35 15.03 -13.36
C VAL A 173 -19.97 13.89 -12.55
N PRO A 174 -19.26 12.77 -12.29
CA PRO A 174 -19.72 11.75 -11.36
C PRO A 174 -20.04 12.32 -9.97
N ASP A 175 -21.00 11.71 -9.28
CA ASP A 175 -21.33 12.09 -7.91
C ASP A 175 -20.11 11.86 -6.98
N LEU A 176 -19.85 12.83 -6.11
CA LEU A 176 -18.74 12.78 -5.16
C LEU A 176 -19.26 12.55 -3.75
N HIS A 177 -18.72 11.52 -3.08
CA HIS A 177 -18.98 11.24 -1.67
C HIS A 177 -17.66 11.19 -0.90
N PHE A 178 -17.59 11.95 0.19
CA PHE A 178 -16.49 11.81 1.14
C PHE A 178 -16.68 10.53 1.96
N SER A 179 -15.71 9.64 1.92
CA SER A 179 -15.76 8.33 2.58
C SER A 179 -14.41 7.97 3.18
N GLY A 180 -14.40 7.08 4.15
CA GLY A 180 -13.21 6.34 4.54
C GLY A 180 -12.95 5.18 3.56
N VAL A 181 -11.70 4.73 3.49
CA VAL A 181 -11.31 3.63 2.61
C VAL A 181 -11.98 2.30 3.03
N GLY A 182 -12.14 2.06 4.32
CA GLY A 182 -12.86 0.89 4.83
C GLY A 182 -14.32 0.88 4.39
N GLU A 183 -15.01 2.02 4.50
CA GLU A 183 -16.40 2.17 4.05
C GLU A 183 -16.55 1.92 2.55
N PHE A 184 -15.60 2.39 1.73
CA PHE A 184 -15.57 2.12 0.29
C PHE A 184 -15.48 0.61 0.03
N PHE A 185 -14.54 -0.09 0.65
CA PHE A 185 -14.37 -1.52 0.42
C PHE A 185 -15.55 -2.35 0.92
N HIS A 186 -16.19 -1.98 2.01
CA HIS A 186 -17.40 -2.68 2.49
C HIS A 186 -18.56 -2.55 1.49
N ARG A 187 -18.75 -1.37 0.88
CA ARG A 187 -19.74 -1.20 -0.20
C ARG A 187 -19.36 -2.01 -1.43
N LEU A 188 -18.10 -1.91 -1.86
CA LEU A 188 -17.57 -2.64 -3.01
C LEU A 188 -17.72 -4.16 -2.83
N GLU A 189 -17.35 -4.70 -1.68
CA GLU A 189 -17.50 -6.14 -1.38
C GLU A 189 -18.97 -6.57 -1.43
N SER A 190 -19.86 -5.75 -0.87
CA SER A 190 -21.32 -6.01 -0.90
C SER A 190 -21.87 -6.00 -2.33
N GLU A 191 -21.47 -5.05 -3.17
CA GLU A 191 -21.89 -4.96 -4.57
C GLU A 191 -21.39 -6.15 -5.40
N LEU A 192 -20.17 -6.60 -5.13
CA LEU A 192 -19.54 -7.73 -5.83
C LEU A 192 -19.89 -9.11 -5.25
N ALA A 193 -20.66 -9.17 -4.17
CA ALA A 193 -20.99 -10.43 -3.50
C ALA A 193 -21.68 -11.42 -4.45
N GLY A 194 -21.13 -12.63 -4.57
CA GLY A 194 -21.66 -13.69 -5.44
C GLY A 194 -21.47 -13.45 -6.95
N ASN A 195 -20.89 -12.32 -7.36
CA ASN A 195 -20.65 -12.01 -8.77
C ASN A 195 -19.44 -12.81 -9.29
N ARG A 196 -19.69 -13.80 -10.15
CA ARG A 196 -18.65 -14.65 -10.75
C ARG A 196 -17.86 -13.96 -11.87
N ARG A 197 -18.28 -12.79 -12.31
CA ARG A 197 -17.59 -12.02 -13.36
C ARG A 197 -16.44 -11.17 -12.81
N VAL A 198 -16.30 -11.05 -11.47
CA VAL A 198 -15.17 -10.35 -10.86
C VAL A 198 -13.88 -11.03 -11.29
N PRO A 199 -12.98 -10.35 -11.99
CA PRO A 199 -11.75 -10.95 -12.48
C PRO A 199 -10.87 -11.41 -11.32
N VAL A 200 -10.07 -12.44 -11.58
CA VAL A 200 -9.05 -12.94 -10.65
C VAL A 200 -7.68 -12.71 -11.28
N TRP A 201 -6.79 -12.06 -10.55
CA TRP A 201 -5.38 -11.98 -10.87
C TRP A 201 -4.59 -12.90 -9.95
N GLU A 202 -3.73 -13.73 -10.50
CA GLU A 202 -2.92 -14.67 -9.72
C GLU A 202 -1.44 -14.36 -9.88
N GLY A 203 -0.71 -14.33 -8.76
CA GLY A 203 0.72 -14.07 -8.74
C GLY A 203 1.09 -12.64 -8.36
N GLU A 204 2.28 -12.20 -8.80
CA GLU A 204 2.79 -10.86 -8.49
C GLU A 204 2.03 -9.74 -9.23
N LEU A 205 2.11 -8.54 -8.65
CA LEU A 205 1.72 -7.31 -9.33
C LEU A 205 3.00 -6.58 -9.73
N TYR A 206 3.36 -6.69 -11.00
CA TYR A 206 4.62 -6.15 -11.54
C TYR A 206 4.48 -4.70 -11.99
N PHE A 207 5.55 -3.93 -11.81
CA PHE A 207 5.64 -2.54 -12.26
C PHE A 207 6.95 -2.28 -13.01
N GLU A 208 6.89 -2.24 -14.33
CA GLU A 208 8.06 -2.17 -15.22
C GLU A 208 8.83 -0.84 -15.13
N ASN A 209 8.13 0.26 -14.88
CA ASN A 209 8.73 1.61 -14.90
C ASN A 209 9.84 1.77 -13.86
N HIS A 210 9.75 1.04 -12.73
CA HIS A 210 10.69 1.14 -11.62
C HIS A 210 11.56 -0.11 -11.42
N ARG A 211 11.64 -1.01 -12.41
CA ARG A 211 12.43 -2.27 -12.29
C ARG A 211 13.91 -2.06 -11.92
N GLY A 212 14.48 -0.91 -12.22
CA GLY A 212 15.84 -0.55 -11.80
C GLY A 212 16.05 -0.54 -10.29
N THR A 213 14.98 -0.36 -9.52
CA THR A 213 15.01 -0.37 -8.05
C THR A 213 15.39 -1.71 -7.45
N TYR A 214 15.23 -2.82 -8.16
CA TYR A 214 15.67 -4.14 -7.70
C TYR A 214 17.18 -4.26 -7.55
N THR A 215 17.95 -3.44 -8.24
CA THR A 215 19.44 -3.50 -8.22
C THR A 215 20.12 -2.20 -7.80
N SER A 216 19.42 -1.07 -7.84
CA SER A 216 19.97 0.23 -7.42
C SER A 216 20.42 0.21 -5.96
N GLN A 217 21.55 0.88 -5.65
CA GLN A 217 22.07 0.96 -4.27
C GLN A 217 22.21 -0.43 -3.61
N ALA A 218 22.90 -1.36 -4.29
CA ALA A 218 23.04 -2.76 -3.84
C ALA A 218 23.52 -2.92 -2.39
N GLY A 219 24.22 -1.92 -1.85
CA GLY A 219 24.68 -1.89 -0.46
C GLY A 219 23.56 -1.96 0.56
N ILE A 220 22.49 -1.19 0.37
CA ILE A 220 21.34 -1.21 1.31
C ILE A 220 20.61 -2.56 1.26
N LYS A 221 20.41 -3.13 0.07
CA LYS A 221 19.79 -4.44 -0.11
C LYS A 221 20.57 -5.56 0.56
N ARG A 222 21.90 -5.54 0.41
CA ARG A 222 22.78 -6.49 1.08
C ARG A 222 22.68 -6.36 2.60
N ARG A 223 22.78 -5.15 3.14
CA ARG A 223 22.67 -4.91 4.59
C ARG A 223 21.30 -5.29 5.14
N ASN A 224 20.23 -5.01 4.37
CA ASN A 224 18.89 -5.47 4.74
C ASN A 224 18.88 -6.99 4.93
N ARG A 225 19.35 -7.76 3.95
CA ARG A 225 19.36 -9.22 4.03
C ARG A 225 20.26 -9.74 5.18
N GLU A 226 21.43 -9.16 5.35
CA GLU A 226 22.32 -9.50 6.46
C GLU A 226 21.67 -9.25 7.83
N ASN A 227 20.96 -8.14 7.99
CA ASN A 227 20.31 -7.78 9.25
C ASN A 227 19.05 -8.61 9.52
N GLU A 228 18.27 -8.94 8.50
CA GLU A 228 17.16 -9.91 8.63
C GLU A 228 17.66 -11.24 9.22
N THR A 229 18.75 -11.78 8.67
CA THR A 229 19.35 -13.03 9.15
C THR A 229 19.90 -12.87 10.58
N ARG A 230 20.67 -11.81 10.85
CA ARG A 230 21.28 -11.57 12.16
C ARG A 230 20.25 -11.40 13.27
N LEU A 231 19.14 -10.72 13.01
CA LEU A 231 18.07 -10.53 14.00
C LEU A 231 17.36 -11.86 14.30
N HIS A 232 17.08 -12.65 13.26
CA HIS A 232 16.53 -14.00 13.43
C HIS A 232 17.47 -14.89 14.27
N ASP A 233 18.76 -14.89 13.96
CA ASP A 233 19.76 -15.64 14.72
C ASP A 233 19.86 -15.14 16.17
N ALA A 234 19.86 -13.81 16.37
CA ALA A 234 19.89 -13.23 17.70
C ALA A 234 18.69 -13.65 18.57
N GLU A 235 17.49 -13.72 17.99
CA GLU A 235 16.30 -14.24 18.68
C GLU A 235 16.49 -15.71 19.07
N ASN A 236 16.92 -16.56 18.13
CA ASN A 236 17.14 -17.99 18.37
C ASN A 236 18.20 -18.24 19.46
N PHE A 237 19.36 -17.59 19.35
CA PHE A 237 20.41 -17.73 20.36
C PHE A 237 20.01 -17.15 21.71
N SER A 238 19.21 -16.08 21.75
CA SER A 238 18.70 -15.54 23.01
C SER A 238 17.74 -16.50 23.71
N VAL A 239 16.90 -17.21 22.94
CA VAL A 239 16.03 -18.28 23.47
C VAL A 239 16.87 -19.43 24.04
N LEU A 240 17.88 -19.90 23.29
CA LEU A 240 18.77 -20.96 23.74
C LEU A 240 19.54 -20.55 25.01
N ALA A 241 20.10 -19.35 25.03
CA ALA A 241 20.80 -18.82 26.21
C ALA A 241 19.89 -18.79 27.44
N ARG A 242 18.64 -18.31 27.28
CA ARG A 242 17.65 -18.31 28.35
C ARG A 242 17.35 -19.71 28.88
N LEU A 243 17.18 -20.68 27.99
CA LEU A 243 16.86 -22.06 28.37
C LEU A 243 18.05 -22.77 29.06
N LEU A 244 19.28 -22.53 28.60
CA LEU A 244 20.48 -23.24 29.09
C LEU A 244 21.13 -22.57 30.31
N THR A 245 21.04 -21.25 30.42
CA THR A 245 21.78 -20.48 31.45
C THR A 245 20.92 -19.60 32.34
N GLY A 246 19.61 -19.46 32.03
CA GLY A 246 18.72 -18.56 32.75
C GLY A 246 18.89 -17.07 32.41
N LEU A 247 19.70 -16.70 31.41
CA LEU A 247 19.87 -15.32 30.98
C LEU A 247 18.52 -14.70 30.53
N ALA A 248 18.34 -13.45 30.86
CA ALA A 248 17.10 -12.72 30.45
C ALA A 248 17.07 -12.58 28.91
N TYR A 249 15.89 -12.85 28.32
CA TYR A 249 15.65 -12.61 26.90
C TYR A 249 15.58 -11.10 26.61
N PRO A 250 16.40 -10.55 25.68
CA PRO A 250 16.52 -9.12 25.45
C PRO A 250 15.39 -8.56 24.54
N ALA A 251 14.13 -8.78 24.95
CA ALA A 251 12.94 -8.52 24.15
C ALA A 251 12.87 -7.08 23.61
N GLU A 252 13.19 -6.08 24.46
CA GLU A 252 13.11 -4.67 24.08
C GLU A 252 14.13 -4.31 23.00
N ARG A 253 15.40 -4.72 23.22
CA ARG A 253 16.48 -4.47 22.26
C ARG A 253 16.22 -5.12 20.90
N LEU A 254 15.70 -6.35 20.89
CA LEU A 254 15.34 -7.04 19.65
C LEU A 254 14.19 -6.32 18.95
N ARG A 255 13.17 -5.86 19.70
CA ARG A 255 12.05 -5.11 19.17
C ARG A 255 12.49 -3.80 18.50
N GLU A 256 13.34 -3.02 19.17
CA GLU A 256 13.85 -1.75 18.63
C GLU A 256 14.69 -1.98 17.37
N ASN A 257 15.56 -2.99 17.36
CA ASN A 257 16.36 -3.33 16.18
C ASN A 257 15.49 -3.79 15.00
N TRP A 258 14.43 -4.58 15.27
CA TRP A 258 13.46 -4.92 14.23
C TRP A 258 12.76 -3.69 13.68
N LYS A 259 12.31 -2.77 14.51
CA LYS A 259 11.67 -1.51 14.04
C LYS A 259 12.59 -0.68 13.15
N LEU A 260 13.90 -0.58 13.51
CA LEU A 260 14.88 0.11 12.69
C LEU A 260 15.08 -0.56 11.33
N LEU A 261 15.20 -1.89 11.31
CA LEU A 261 15.28 -2.64 10.06
C LEU A 261 14.04 -2.44 9.20
N LEU A 262 12.86 -2.57 9.80
CA LEU A 262 11.57 -2.40 9.10
C LEU A 262 11.39 -0.98 8.56
N LEU A 263 11.87 0.05 9.27
CA LEU A 263 11.88 1.43 8.80
C LEU A 263 12.68 1.59 7.51
N ASN A 264 13.85 0.94 7.43
CA ASN A 264 14.71 0.99 6.25
C ASN A 264 14.18 0.17 5.05
N GLN A 265 13.10 -0.56 5.22
CA GLN A 265 12.39 -1.27 4.15
C GLN A 265 11.32 -0.41 3.47
N PHE A 266 11.17 0.87 3.86
CA PHE A 266 10.29 1.83 3.22
C PHE A 266 10.57 1.92 1.72
N HIS A 267 9.50 2.06 0.92
CA HIS A 267 9.56 1.96 -0.55
C HIS A 267 10.48 2.99 -1.23
N ASP A 268 10.93 4.03 -0.53
CA ASP A 268 11.94 4.98 -1.02
C ASP A 268 13.34 4.79 -0.40
N VAL A 269 13.52 3.85 0.51
CA VAL A 269 14.83 3.54 1.10
C VAL A 269 15.44 2.30 0.48
N ILE A 270 14.85 1.12 0.71
CA ILE A 270 15.43 -0.14 0.21
C ILE A 270 15.49 -0.22 -1.33
N PRO A 271 14.56 0.34 -2.12
CA PRO A 271 14.66 0.37 -3.58
C PRO A 271 15.84 1.17 -4.12
N GLY A 272 16.40 2.08 -3.36
CA GLY A 272 17.54 2.87 -3.80
C GLY A 272 17.16 4.22 -4.43
N SER A 273 15.94 4.70 -4.18
CA SER A 273 15.38 5.93 -4.78
C SER A 273 15.58 7.18 -3.92
N SER A 274 16.13 7.06 -2.72
CA SER A 274 16.38 8.18 -1.81
C SER A 274 17.66 8.97 -2.13
N ILE A 275 17.83 10.10 -1.46
CA ILE A 275 19.02 10.96 -1.56
C ILE A 275 20.20 10.40 -0.74
N GLY A 276 21.42 10.84 -1.06
CA GLY A 276 22.65 10.37 -0.42
C GLY A 276 22.68 10.43 1.12
N PRO A 277 22.16 11.48 1.80
CA PRO A 277 22.06 11.50 3.27
C PRO A 277 21.32 10.30 3.86
N VAL A 278 20.18 9.92 3.27
CA VAL A 278 19.41 8.77 3.73
C VAL A 278 20.24 7.49 3.76
N TYR A 279 21.06 7.24 2.72
CA TYR A 279 21.90 6.03 2.65
C TYR A 279 23.14 6.07 3.56
N ARG A 280 23.45 7.22 4.15
CA ARG A 280 24.46 7.29 5.20
C ARG A 280 23.90 6.90 6.58
N ASP A 281 22.61 7.16 6.77
CA ASP A 281 21.94 6.95 8.06
C ASP A 281 21.28 5.56 8.14
N ALA A 282 20.93 4.95 6.98
CA ALA A 282 20.22 3.67 6.84
C ALA A 282 21.11 2.41 7.02
#